data_b68c7c849e015ab6347b5359eab9be9d
#
_entry.id   b68c7c849e015ab6347b5359eab9be9d
#
_cell.length_a   1.000
_cell.length_b   1.000
_cell.length_c   1.000
_cell.angle_alpha   90.00
_cell.angle_beta   90.00
_cell.angle_gamma   90.00
#
_symmetry.space_group_name_H-M   'P 1'
#
loop_
_entity.id
_entity.type
_entity.pdbx_description
1 polymer ?
#
loop_
_entity_poly.entity_id
_entity_poly.type
_entity_poly.pdbx_seq_one_letter_code
_entity_poly.pdbx_strand_id
1 'polypeptide(L)'
;MDYFNYHRRKSSVTRIGNTPLGGENPVRIQSMTNTRTQETLPCVEQSIRIIDAGADYVRLTAQGTKEAENLANIEKELHKRGYHTPLIADIHFNPNVADTAARIVEKVRINPGNFVDSARTFVHLEYTDEEYAEEIKKLRARFIQFLDICKEHHTAVRIGVNHGSLSDRIMSRYGDTPAGIVESCMEFLRVCKEENFNDVVLSIKASNTGIMIKSVRLLIAKMEQEGMNYPLHLGVTEAGDGEDGRIKSAVGIGTLLADGIGDTIRVSLSEAPEAEIPVARKLVDYITNREGHTPIKGKTYPHFDFLRMERRKSKIIGNIGGNNVPVTIANALEKNVDIIGIIGEQYPDYWYIGNNDPNKYPNTAARIVDADVYVPQPNVYPLFTTKSAGLIPSIKAKTKFLLFSYPQLD
;
A
#
# COMPACT_ATOMS: atom_id res chain seq x y z
N MET A 1 9.08 -9.72 13.44
CA MET A 1 8.95 -8.28 13.08
C MET A 1 9.04 -7.47 14.35
N ASP A 2 9.90 -6.46 14.41
CA ASP A 2 9.95 -5.51 15.53
C ASP A 2 9.00 -4.35 15.23
N TYR A 3 7.99 -4.14 16.08
CA TYR A 3 6.97 -3.11 15.87
C TYR A 3 7.34 -1.74 16.46
N PHE A 4 8.45 -1.67 17.16
CA PHE A 4 8.89 -0.45 17.86
C PHE A 4 10.12 0.17 17.21
N ASN A 5 10.96 -0.66 16.56
CA ASN A 5 12.19 -0.21 15.94
C ASN A 5 12.15 -0.51 14.46
N TYR A 6 12.40 0.51 13.65
CA TYR A 6 12.39 0.38 12.21
C TYR A 6 13.59 -0.43 11.72
N HIS A 7 13.32 -1.49 11.00
CA HIS A 7 14.31 -2.29 10.30
C HIS A 7 13.75 -2.70 8.95
N ARG A 8 14.45 -2.36 7.89
CA ARG A 8 14.05 -2.79 6.56
C ARG A 8 14.21 -4.31 6.41
N ARG A 9 13.18 -4.97 5.87
CA ARG A 9 13.22 -6.40 5.56
C ARG A 9 14.30 -6.65 4.49
N LYS A 10 15.20 -7.61 4.74
CA LYS A 10 16.18 -8.04 3.73
C LYS A 10 15.48 -8.91 2.70
N SER A 11 15.33 -8.39 1.49
CA SER A 11 14.87 -9.12 0.31
C SER A 11 16.07 -9.59 -0.53
N SER A 12 15.84 -10.52 -1.46
CA SER A 12 16.83 -10.84 -2.49
C SER A 12 17.02 -9.62 -3.42
N VAL A 13 18.16 -9.57 -4.11
CA VAL A 13 18.41 -8.54 -5.12
C VAL A 13 17.84 -9.00 -6.46
N THR A 14 17.03 -8.17 -7.09
CA THR A 14 16.53 -8.33 -8.45
C THR A 14 17.28 -7.36 -9.38
N ARG A 15 17.88 -7.88 -10.44
CA ARG A 15 18.56 -7.09 -11.46
C ARG A 15 17.54 -6.54 -12.44
N ILE A 16 17.58 -5.22 -12.67
CA ILE A 16 16.71 -4.53 -13.65
C ILE A 16 17.61 -3.55 -14.38
N GLY A 17 18.15 -3.96 -15.53
CA GLY A 17 19.16 -3.20 -16.22
C GLY A 17 20.30 -2.78 -15.28
N ASN A 18 20.63 -1.49 -15.30
CA ASN A 18 21.66 -0.88 -14.46
C ASN A 18 21.16 -0.42 -13.08
N THR A 19 19.89 -0.63 -12.76
CA THR A 19 19.24 -0.12 -11.54
C THR A 19 18.64 -1.26 -10.73
N PRO A 20 19.42 -2.05 -9.98
CA PRO A 20 18.92 -3.15 -9.17
C PRO A 20 18.07 -2.66 -7.99
N LEU A 21 17.19 -3.52 -7.50
CA LEU A 21 16.39 -3.29 -6.29
C LEU A 21 16.46 -4.48 -5.34
N GLY A 22 16.02 -4.27 -4.08
CA GLY A 22 16.10 -5.28 -3.03
C GLY A 22 17.48 -5.32 -2.35
N GLY A 23 17.66 -6.18 -1.37
CA GLY A 23 18.87 -6.22 -0.55
C GLY A 23 19.13 -4.89 0.14
N GLU A 24 20.35 -4.38 0.01
CA GLU A 24 20.77 -3.08 0.58
C GLU A 24 20.53 -1.90 -0.39
N ASN A 25 19.94 -2.14 -1.58
CA ASN A 25 19.63 -1.06 -2.50
C ASN A 25 18.54 -0.13 -1.91
N PRO A 26 18.56 1.17 -2.22
CA PRO A 26 17.52 2.09 -1.74
C PRO A 26 16.13 1.69 -2.27
N VAL A 27 15.08 2.14 -1.60
CA VAL A 27 13.71 2.00 -2.10
C VAL A 27 13.58 2.78 -3.39
N ARG A 28 13.27 2.08 -4.48
CA ARG A 28 13.16 2.66 -5.82
C ARG A 28 11.80 3.28 -6.07
N ILE A 29 11.78 4.38 -6.79
CA ILE A 29 10.56 5.09 -7.16
C ILE A 29 10.29 4.93 -8.65
N GLN A 30 9.05 4.57 -9.00
CA GLN A 30 8.64 4.52 -10.40
C GLN A 30 7.33 5.29 -10.60
N SER A 31 7.14 5.77 -11.83
CA SER A 31 5.85 6.22 -12.32
C SER A 31 5.51 5.55 -13.65
N MET A 32 4.39 5.90 -14.24
CA MET A 32 3.86 5.24 -15.42
C MET A 32 3.31 6.29 -16.38
N THR A 33 3.67 6.18 -17.66
CA THR A 33 3.11 7.04 -18.69
C THR A 33 1.60 6.82 -18.84
N ASN A 34 0.91 7.86 -19.24
CA ASN A 34 -0.50 7.82 -19.63
C ASN A 34 -0.70 8.14 -21.12
N THR A 35 0.38 8.26 -21.87
CA THR A 35 0.40 8.38 -23.33
C THR A 35 0.11 7.04 -24.00
N ARG A 36 -0.34 7.06 -25.25
CA ARG A 36 -0.54 5.84 -26.03
C ARG A 36 0.82 5.25 -26.44
N THR A 37 1.11 4.04 -26.02
CA THR A 37 2.41 3.39 -26.27
C THR A 37 2.72 3.16 -27.75
N GLN A 38 1.73 3.26 -28.64
CA GLN A 38 1.94 3.26 -30.10
C GLN A 38 2.55 4.56 -30.63
N GLU A 39 2.53 5.63 -29.84
CA GLU A 39 3.01 6.96 -30.21
C GLU A 39 4.38 7.20 -29.58
N THR A 40 5.46 6.96 -30.33
CA THR A 40 6.85 7.00 -29.81
C THR A 40 7.20 8.32 -29.15
N LEU A 41 7.06 9.44 -29.86
CA LEU A 41 7.52 10.74 -29.36
C LEU A 41 6.79 11.22 -28.11
N PRO A 42 5.45 11.16 -28.03
CA PRO A 42 4.73 11.49 -26.79
C PRO A 42 5.15 10.64 -25.60
N CYS A 43 5.40 9.34 -25.80
CA CYS A 43 5.89 8.45 -24.75
C CYS A 43 7.30 8.83 -24.29
N VAL A 44 8.20 9.15 -25.22
CA VAL A 44 9.57 9.59 -24.93
C VAL A 44 9.55 10.87 -24.12
N GLU A 45 8.82 11.88 -24.55
CA GLU A 45 8.75 13.17 -23.87
C GLU A 45 8.18 13.06 -22.46
N GLN A 46 7.13 12.25 -22.29
CA GLN A 46 6.57 12.00 -20.95
C GLN A 46 7.53 11.20 -20.08
N SER A 47 8.20 10.18 -20.65
CA SER A 47 9.20 9.40 -19.92
C SER A 47 10.36 10.30 -19.43
N ILE A 48 10.82 11.22 -20.26
CA ILE A 48 11.86 12.20 -19.88
C ILE A 48 11.40 13.04 -18.69
N ARG A 49 10.19 13.60 -18.71
CA ARG A 49 9.67 14.37 -17.57
C ARG A 49 9.60 13.54 -16.28
N ILE A 50 9.20 12.28 -16.38
CA ILE A 50 9.17 11.34 -15.25
C ILE A 50 10.59 11.08 -14.72
N ILE A 51 11.56 10.87 -15.61
CA ILE A 51 12.97 10.62 -15.25
C ILE A 51 13.58 11.86 -14.61
N ASP A 52 13.39 13.03 -15.21
CA ASP A 52 13.91 14.32 -14.71
C ASP A 52 13.31 14.69 -13.35
N ALA A 53 12.09 14.22 -13.04
CA ALA A 53 11.50 14.34 -11.71
C ALA A 53 12.16 13.40 -10.67
N GLY A 54 13.04 12.47 -11.09
CA GLY A 54 13.79 11.59 -10.21
C GLY A 54 13.25 10.16 -10.09
N ALA A 55 12.57 9.66 -11.11
CA ALA A 55 12.15 8.25 -11.17
C ALA A 55 13.32 7.31 -11.43
N ASP A 56 13.36 6.19 -10.72
CA ASP A 56 14.32 5.10 -10.95
C ASP A 56 13.91 4.20 -12.11
N TYR A 57 12.60 4.13 -12.41
CA TYR A 57 12.03 3.33 -13.49
C TYR A 57 10.84 4.05 -14.13
N VAL A 58 10.64 3.83 -15.43
CA VAL A 58 9.45 4.28 -16.16
C VAL A 58 8.66 3.08 -16.65
N ARG A 59 7.34 3.06 -16.39
CA ARG A 59 6.44 1.99 -16.83
C ARG A 59 5.54 2.45 -17.96
N LEU A 60 5.44 1.62 -19.00
CA LEU A 60 4.57 1.83 -20.15
C LEU A 60 3.60 0.64 -20.27
N THR A 61 2.35 0.91 -20.62
CA THR A 61 1.36 -0.15 -20.87
C THR A 61 1.57 -0.72 -22.26
N ALA A 62 1.51 -2.06 -22.38
CA ALA A 62 1.46 -2.72 -23.68
C ALA A 62 0.29 -3.73 -23.68
N GLN A 63 -0.81 -3.36 -24.37
CA GLN A 63 -2.02 -4.18 -24.46
C GLN A 63 -1.97 -5.14 -25.65
N GLY A 64 -1.20 -4.79 -26.66
CA GLY A 64 -1.06 -5.55 -27.90
C GLY A 64 0.37 -5.60 -28.43
N THR A 65 0.60 -6.46 -29.43
CA THR A 65 1.92 -6.68 -30.02
C THR A 65 2.54 -5.41 -30.60
N LYS A 66 1.75 -4.56 -31.26
CA LYS A 66 2.24 -3.29 -31.83
C LYS A 66 2.78 -2.32 -30.76
N GLU A 67 2.15 -2.30 -29.60
CA GLU A 67 2.62 -1.50 -28.47
C GLU A 67 3.90 -2.08 -27.87
N ALA A 68 3.95 -3.41 -27.71
CA ALA A 68 5.17 -4.08 -27.23
C ALA A 68 6.35 -3.86 -28.21
N GLU A 69 6.15 -4.01 -29.50
CA GLU A 69 7.19 -3.75 -30.52
C GLU A 69 7.64 -2.30 -30.52
N ASN A 70 6.73 -1.34 -30.30
CA ASN A 70 7.09 0.09 -30.26
C ASN A 70 7.92 0.48 -29.04
N LEU A 71 7.97 -0.34 -27.98
CA LEU A 71 8.86 -0.14 -26.84
C LEU A 71 10.33 -0.02 -27.29
N ALA A 72 10.74 -0.79 -28.32
CA ALA A 72 12.08 -0.71 -28.87
C ALA A 72 12.39 0.67 -29.52
N ASN A 73 11.40 1.29 -30.16
CA ASN A 73 11.57 2.63 -30.72
C ASN A 73 11.64 3.68 -29.62
N ILE A 74 10.84 3.52 -28.56
CA ILE A 74 10.83 4.42 -27.40
C ILE A 74 12.18 4.34 -26.68
N GLU A 75 12.67 3.13 -26.38
CA GLU A 75 13.97 2.91 -25.77
C GLU A 75 15.11 3.52 -26.59
N LYS A 76 15.16 3.20 -27.89
CA LYS A 76 16.17 3.73 -28.80
C LYS A 76 16.19 5.26 -28.84
N GLU A 77 15.02 5.91 -28.85
CA GLU A 77 14.96 7.38 -28.88
C GLU A 77 15.35 7.99 -27.54
N LEU A 78 15.01 7.34 -26.40
CA LEU A 78 15.47 7.72 -25.07
C LEU A 78 17.00 7.64 -24.98
N HIS A 79 17.60 6.52 -25.41
CA HIS A 79 19.05 6.32 -25.42
C HIS A 79 19.76 7.35 -26.28
N LYS A 80 19.22 7.68 -27.46
CA LYS A 80 19.74 8.73 -28.33
C LYS A 80 19.76 10.11 -27.66
N ARG A 81 18.81 10.37 -26.75
CA ARG A 81 18.75 11.60 -25.96
C ARG A 81 19.53 11.52 -24.64
N GLY A 82 20.27 10.43 -24.39
CA GLY A 82 21.10 10.24 -23.19
C GLY A 82 20.39 9.70 -21.97
N TYR A 83 19.16 9.22 -22.11
CA TYR A 83 18.38 8.63 -21.01
C TYR A 83 18.49 7.12 -21.05
N HIS A 84 18.96 6.50 -19.95
CA HIS A 84 19.20 5.05 -19.81
C HIS A 84 18.46 4.46 -18.59
N THR A 85 17.40 5.11 -18.16
CA THR A 85 16.55 4.63 -17.07
C THR A 85 15.79 3.41 -17.55
N PRO A 86 15.82 2.28 -16.80
CA PRO A 86 15.16 1.05 -17.21
C PRO A 86 13.65 1.22 -17.45
N LEU A 87 13.18 0.63 -18.55
CA LEU A 87 11.77 0.61 -18.91
C LEU A 87 11.07 -0.64 -18.38
N ILE A 88 9.81 -0.49 -18.04
CA ILE A 88 8.96 -1.58 -17.57
C ILE A 88 7.74 -1.69 -18.46
N ALA A 89 7.54 -2.85 -19.08
CA ALA A 89 6.31 -3.14 -19.81
C ALA A 89 5.23 -3.68 -18.86
N ASP A 90 4.07 -3.04 -18.88
CA ASP A 90 2.89 -3.50 -18.15
C ASP A 90 1.95 -4.23 -19.11
N ILE A 91 1.96 -5.56 -19.03
CA ILE A 91 1.24 -6.41 -19.96
C ILE A 91 -0.16 -6.71 -19.44
N HIS A 92 -1.11 -6.57 -20.34
CA HIS A 92 -2.52 -6.86 -20.08
C HIS A 92 -3.02 -7.99 -20.97
N PHE A 93 -3.57 -9.04 -20.39
CA PHE A 93 -4.37 -10.11 -21.00
C PHE A 93 -3.73 -11.03 -22.04
N ASN A 94 -2.51 -10.79 -22.52
CA ASN A 94 -1.96 -11.60 -23.62
C ASN A 94 -0.50 -12.03 -23.34
N PRO A 95 -0.25 -13.32 -23.09
CA PRO A 95 1.07 -13.85 -22.84
C PRO A 95 2.09 -13.61 -23.96
N ASN A 96 1.65 -13.63 -25.23
CA ASN A 96 2.55 -13.41 -26.37
C ASN A 96 3.08 -11.96 -26.43
N VAL A 97 2.29 -11.01 -25.92
CA VAL A 97 2.74 -9.62 -25.78
C VAL A 97 3.84 -9.53 -24.72
N ALA A 98 3.75 -10.34 -23.65
CA ALA A 98 4.80 -10.43 -22.64
C ALA A 98 6.11 -10.99 -23.23
N ASP A 99 6.03 -12.03 -24.07
CA ASP A 99 7.19 -12.61 -24.75
C ASP A 99 7.90 -11.58 -25.64
N THR A 100 7.13 -10.79 -26.38
CA THR A 100 7.66 -9.71 -27.23
C THR A 100 8.33 -8.63 -26.38
N ALA A 101 7.66 -8.16 -25.33
CA ALA A 101 8.19 -7.12 -24.46
C ALA A 101 9.44 -7.56 -23.70
N ALA A 102 9.51 -8.84 -23.27
CA ALA A 102 10.66 -9.39 -22.54
C ALA A 102 11.97 -9.40 -23.36
N ARG A 103 11.87 -9.31 -24.68
CA ARG A 103 13.04 -9.20 -25.58
C ARG A 103 13.56 -7.78 -25.72
N ILE A 104 12.86 -6.79 -25.15
CA ILE A 104 13.09 -5.36 -25.40
C ILE A 104 13.42 -4.64 -24.10
N VAL A 105 12.57 -4.75 -23.08
CA VAL A 105 12.68 -3.95 -21.85
C VAL A 105 13.30 -4.72 -20.69
N GLU A 106 13.79 -4.00 -19.69
CA GLU A 106 14.51 -4.60 -18.55
C GLU A 106 13.58 -5.28 -17.54
N LYS A 107 12.28 -4.99 -17.58
CA LYS A 107 11.30 -5.64 -16.71
C LYS A 107 9.93 -5.73 -17.35
N VAL A 108 9.29 -6.89 -17.24
CA VAL A 108 7.92 -7.13 -17.67
C VAL A 108 7.03 -7.40 -16.47
N ARG A 109 5.88 -6.73 -16.39
CA ARG A 109 4.84 -7.08 -15.41
C ARG A 109 3.79 -7.95 -16.07
N ILE A 110 3.50 -9.05 -15.42
CA ILE A 110 2.37 -9.93 -15.74
C ILE A 110 1.36 -9.93 -14.59
N ASN A 111 0.09 -10.24 -14.92
CA ASN A 111 -0.96 -10.43 -13.93
C ASN A 111 -1.34 -11.90 -13.85
N PRO A 112 -1.07 -12.60 -12.74
CA PRO A 112 -1.43 -14.01 -12.55
C PRO A 112 -2.88 -14.35 -12.91
N GLY A 113 -3.81 -13.48 -12.61
CA GLY A 113 -5.23 -13.72 -12.82
C GLY A 113 -5.68 -13.76 -14.29
N ASN A 114 -4.81 -13.37 -15.24
CA ASN A 114 -5.14 -13.35 -16.67
C ASN A 114 -3.93 -13.62 -17.58
N PHE A 115 -2.86 -14.18 -17.06
CA PHE A 115 -1.67 -14.48 -17.86
C PHE A 115 -1.82 -15.80 -18.65
N VAL A 116 -2.34 -16.84 -18.00
CA VAL A 116 -2.59 -18.15 -18.60
C VAL A 116 -4.07 -18.47 -18.57
N ASP A 117 -4.69 -18.23 -17.42
CA ASP A 117 -6.14 -18.38 -17.27
C ASP A 117 -6.86 -17.40 -18.18
N SER A 118 -7.94 -17.84 -18.82
CA SER A 118 -8.82 -16.90 -19.53
C SER A 118 -9.31 -15.82 -18.58
N ALA A 119 -9.44 -14.60 -19.06
CA ALA A 119 -10.02 -13.52 -18.27
C ALA A 119 -11.31 -14.00 -17.61
N ARG A 120 -11.53 -13.59 -16.36
CA ARG A 120 -12.66 -13.94 -15.50
C ARG A 120 -13.98 -14.02 -16.28
N THR A 121 -14.46 -15.22 -16.52
CA THR A 121 -15.64 -15.47 -17.34
C THR A 121 -16.87 -15.82 -16.52
N PHE A 122 -16.70 -16.18 -15.22
CA PHE A 122 -17.75 -16.71 -14.35
C PHE A 122 -18.52 -17.93 -14.92
N VAL A 123 -17.92 -18.61 -15.89
CA VAL A 123 -18.55 -19.76 -16.56
C VAL A 123 -18.31 -21.04 -15.78
N HIS A 124 -17.14 -21.19 -15.17
CA HIS A 124 -16.78 -22.33 -14.34
C HIS A 124 -16.57 -21.85 -12.90
N LEU A 125 -17.55 -22.15 -12.04
CA LEU A 125 -17.58 -21.63 -10.67
C LEU A 125 -17.01 -22.60 -9.62
N GLU A 126 -16.86 -23.87 -9.98
CA GLU A 126 -16.34 -24.92 -9.10
C GLU A 126 -15.29 -25.74 -9.83
N TYR A 127 -14.13 -25.92 -9.20
CA TYR A 127 -13.04 -26.74 -9.72
C TYR A 127 -12.79 -27.92 -8.79
N THR A 128 -12.80 -29.15 -9.35
CA THR A 128 -12.30 -30.31 -8.60
C THR A 128 -10.81 -30.22 -8.38
N ASP A 129 -10.25 -31.08 -7.51
CA ASP A 129 -8.80 -31.11 -7.29
C ASP A 129 -8.01 -31.50 -8.54
N GLU A 130 -8.58 -32.40 -9.35
CA GLU A 130 -8.01 -32.84 -10.63
C GLU A 130 -8.00 -31.73 -11.67
N GLU A 131 -9.11 -31.01 -11.83
CA GLU A 131 -9.24 -29.88 -12.75
C GLU A 131 -8.28 -28.74 -12.33
N TYR A 132 -8.21 -28.43 -11.04
CA TYR A 132 -7.29 -27.44 -10.52
C TYR A 132 -5.83 -27.82 -10.81
N ALA A 133 -5.46 -29.09 -10.57
CA ALA A 133 -4.10 -29.57 -10.84
C ALA A 133 -3.74 -29.52 -12.34
N GLU A 134 -4.71 -29.77 -13.21
CA GLU A 134 -4.49 -29.68 -14.66
C GLU A 134 -4.26 -28.22 -15.12
N GLU A 135 -5.02 -27.27 -14.58
CA GLU A 135 -4.80 -25.85 -14.87
C GLU A 135 -3.42 -25.36 -14.35
N ILE A 136 -2.96 -25.86 -13.19
CA ILE A 136 -1.60 -25.60 -12.70
C ILE A 136 -0.54 -26.11 -13.65
N LYS A 137 -0.72 -27.31 -14.26
CA LYS A 137 0.22 -27.82 -15.27
C LYS A 137 0.28 -26.92 -16.51
N LYS A 138 -0.86 -26.44 -16.99
CA LYS A 138 -0.92 -25.50 -18.13
C LYS A 138 -0.22 -24.20 -17.81
N LEU A 139 -0.52 -23.62 -16.63
CA LEU A 139 0.15 -22.43 -16.12
C LEU A 139 1.65 -22.61 -16.11
N ARG A 140 2.12 -23.71 -15.50
CA ARG A 140 3.54 -24.04 -15.38
C ARG A 140 4.19 -24.10 -16.76
N ALA A 141 3.62 -24.87 -17.68
CA ALA A 141 4.16 -25.06 -19.03
C ALA A 141 4.32 -23.74 -19.78
N ARG A 142 3.29 -22.89 -19.74
CA ARG A 142 3.31 -21.60 -20.44
C ARG A 142 4.24 -20.60 -19.76
N PHE A 143 4.28 -20.59 -18.43
CA PHE A 143 5.09 -19.64 -17.68
C PHE A 143 6.60 -19.96 -17.80
N ILE A 144 6.98 -21.23 -17.83
CA ILE A 144 8.38 -21.64 -18.08
C ILE A 144 8.87 -21.11 -19.42
N GLN A 145 8.08 -21.22 -20.49
CA GLN A 145 8.45 -20.68 -21.80
C GLN A 145 8.74 -19.17 -21.74
N PHE A 146 7.94 -18.41 -20.98
CA PHE A 146 8.16 -16.99 -20.78
C PHE A 146 9.42 -16.73 -19.92
N LEU A 147 9.65 -17.52 -18.87
CA LEU A 147 10.85 -17.39 -18.04
C LEU A 147 12.13 -17.67 -18.83
N ASP A 148 12.10 -18.61 -19.77
CA ASP A 148 13.26 -18.92 -20.62
C ASP A 148 13.63 -17.71 -21.51
N ILE A 149 12.63 -17.00 -22.07
CA ILE A 149 12.87 -15.74 -22.78
C ILE A 149 13.47 -14.69 -21.82
N CYS A 150 12.95 -14.59 -20.62
CA CYS A 150 13.45 -13.64 -19.62
C CYS A 150 14.88 -13.96 -19.21
N LYS A 151 15.27 -15.24 -19.07
CA LYS A 151 16.65 -15.69 -18.82
C LYS A 151 17.58 -15.30 -19.97
N GLU A 152 17.17 -15.55 -21.20
CA GLU A 152 17.94 -15.23 -22.42
C GLU A 152 18.21 -13.73 -22.55
N HIS A 153 17.21 -12.89 -22.26
CA HIS A 153 17.28 -11.43 -22.41
C HIS A 153 17.62 -10.67 -21.12
N HIS A 154 17.90 -11.36 -20.02
CA HIS A 154 18.17 -10.77 -18.72
C HIS A 154 17.05 -9.84 -18.21
N THR A 155 15.81 -10.18 -18.52
CA THR A 155 14.62 -9.39 -18.19
C THR A 155 14.03 -9.84 -16.87
N ALA A 156 13.84 -8.92 -15.93
CA ALA A 156 13.17 -9.19 -14.68
C ALA A 156 11.66 -9.34 -14.87
N VAL A 157 11.03 -10.14 -14.01
CA VAL A 157 9.58 -10.35 -14.03
C VAL A 157 8.94 -9.75 -12.79
N ARG A 158 7.91 -8.92 -12.97
CA ARG A 158 7.04 -8.54 -11.88
C ARG A 158 5.73 -9.33 -11.93
N ILE A 159 5.53 -10.19 -10.94
CA ILE A 159 4.27 -10.89 -10.69
C ILE A 159 3.36 -9.93 -9.93
N GLY A 160 2.38 -9.35 -10.62
CA GLY A 160 1.57 -8.25 -10.13
C GLY A 160 0.09 -8.59 -10.05
N VAL A 161 -0.39 -9.02 -8.88
CA VAL A 161 -1.79 -9.33 -8.63
C VAL A 161 -2.56 -8.07 -8.27
N ASN A 162 -3.74 -7.91 -8.87
CA ASN A 162 -4.71 -6.90 -8.50
C ASN A 162 -5.92 -7.58 -7.84
N HIS A 163 -6.37 -7.05 -6.71
CA HIS A 163 -7.68 -7.39 -6.13
C HIS A 163 -8.79 -7.15 -7.16
N GLY A 164 -9.71 -8.08 -7.27
CA GLY A 164 -10.78 -8.03 -8.27
C GLY A 164 -10.43 -8.60 -9.66
N SER A 165 -9.15 -9.02 -9.89
CA SER A 165 -8.76 -9.69 -11.16
C SER A 165 -8.08 -11.04 -10.90
N LEU A 166 -8.62 -11.82 -9.99
CA LEU A 166 -8.20 -13.19 -9.75
C LEU A 166 -8.83 -14.14 -10.79
N SER A 167 -8.15 -15.24 -11.12
CA SER A 167 -8.71 -16.26 -12.00
C SER A 167 -9.90 -16.98 -11.37
N ASP A 168 -10.80 -17.53 -12.21
CA ASP A 168 -11.98 -18.29 -11.72
C ASP A 168 -11.57 -19.47 -10.84
N ARG A 169 -10.44 -20.11 -11.15
CA ARG A 169 -9.84 -21.19 -10.37
C ARG A 169 -9.47 -20.77 -8.95
N ILE A 170 -8.81 -19.63 -8.79
CA ILE A 170 -8.48 -19.06 -7.46
C ILE A 170 -9.75 -18.65 -6.73
N MET A 171 -10.68 -18.01 -7.44
CA MET A 171 -11.96 -17.59 -6.87
C MET A 171 -12.79 -18.77 -6.34
N SER A 172 -12.82 -19.88 -7.07
CA SER A 172 -13.49 -21.10 -6.67
C SER A 172 -12.99 -21.65 -5.33
N ARG A 173 -11.67 -21.69 -5.15
CA ARG A 173 -11.05 -22.35 -3.98
C ARG A 173 -10.82 -21.43 -2.79
N TYR A 174 -10.47 -20.18 -3.03
CA TYR A 174 -10.02 -19.24 -1.99
C TYR A 174 -10.92 -18.00 -1.86
N GLY A 175 -11.77 -17.75 -2.86
CA GLY A 175 -12.57 -16.53 -2.93
C GLY A 175 -11.75 -15.27 -3.18
N ASP A 176 -12.43 -14.12 -3.22
CA ASP A 176 -11.78 -12.79 -3.32
C ASP A 176 -11.31 -12.32 -1.94
N THR A 177 -10.34 -13.03 -1.40
CA THR A 177 -9.81 -12.87 -0.05
C THR A 177 -8.30 -12.62 -0.08
N PRO A 178 -7.70 -12.12 1.01
CA PRO A 178 -6.24 -12.05 1.13
C PRO A 178 -5.53 -13.38 0.86
N ALA A 179 -6.14 -14.52 1.24
CA ALA A 179 -5.59 -15.84 0.97
C ALA A 179 -5.58 -16.16 -0.53
N GLY A 180 -6.66 -15.88 -1.26
CA GLY A 180 -6.73 -16.07 -2.71
C GLY A 180 -5.76 -15.16 -3.47
N ILE A 181 -5.65 -13.90 -3.06
CA ILE A 181 -4.68 -12.95 -3.64
C ILE A 181 -3.24 -13.47 -3.48
N VAL A 182 -2.92 -13.97 -2.29
CA VAL A 182 -1.59 -14.49 -1.97
C VAL A 182 -1.31 -15.78 -2.73
N GLU A 183 -2.25 -16.73 -2.77
CA GLU A 183 -2.05 -17.99 -3.49
C GLU A 183 -1.85 -17.75 -4.99
N SER A 184 -2.59 -16.79 -5.57
CA SER A 184 -2.37 -16.37 -6.97
C SER A 184 -0.92 -15.90 -7.25
N CYS A 185 -0.23 -15.29 -6.27
CA CYS A 185 1.20 -15.00 -6.36
C CYS A 185 2.05 -16.26 -6.17
N MET A 186 1.74 -17.06 -5.15
CA MET A 186 2.57 -18.18 -4.72
C MET A 186 2.68 -19.28 -5.77
N GLU A 187 1.62 -19.53 -6.54
CA GLU A 187 1.66 -20.49 -7.64
C GLU A 187 2.75 -20.15 -8.66
N PHE A 188 2.86 -18.89 -9.06
CA PHE A 188 3.92 -18.43 -9.96
C PHE A 188 5.31 -18.43 -9.30
N LEU A 189 5.38 -18.08 -8.01
CA LEU A 189 6.65 -18.08 -7.28
C LEU A 189 7.26 -19.46 -7.13
N ARG A 190 6.43 -20.48 -6.91
CA ARG A 190 6.90 -21.86 -6.85
C ARG A 190 7.55 -22.28 -8.16
N VAL A 191 6.96 -21.88 -9.30
CA VAL A 191 7.59 -22.11 -10.62
C VAL A 191 8.90 -21.34 -10.75
N CYS A 192 8.96 -20.07 -10.37
CA CYS A 192 10.21 -19.31 -10.39
C CYS A 192 11.31 -19.99 -9.57
N LYS A 193 10.98 -20.46 -8.36
CA LYS A 193 11.91 -21.14 -7.47
C LYS A 193 12.41 -22.45 -8.07
N GLU A 194 11.52 -23.27 -8.64
CA GLU A 194 11.86 -24.53 -9.28
C GLU A 194 12.74 -24.33 -10.53
N GLU A 195 12.48 -23.27 -11.30
CA GLU A 195 13.26 -22.90 -12.48
C GLU A 195 14.53 -22.09 -12.16
N ASN A 196 14.85 -21.88 -10.89
CA ASN A 196 15.97 -21.06 -10.43
C ASN A 196 15.96 -19.64 -11.02
N PHE A 197 14.78 -19.10 -11.27
CA PHE A 197 14.62 -17.72 -11.78
C PHE A 197 14.45 -16.74 -10.61
N ASN A 198 15.49 -15.91 -10.37
CA ASN A 198 15.58 -15.06 -9.18
C ASN A 198 15.31 -13.57 -9.45
N ASP A 199 15.31 -13.13 -10.71
CA ASP A 199 15.03 -11.74 -11.06
C ASP A 199 13.51 -11.46 -11.05
N VAL A 200 12.92 -11.58 -9.84
CA VAL A 200 11.48 -11.48 -9.57
C VAL A 200 11.17 -10.33 -8.65
N VAL A 201 10.11 -9.60 -8.95
CA VAL A 201 9.49 -8.58 -8.09
C VAL A 201 8.03 -8.94 -7.89
N LEU A 202 7.50 -8.73 -6.71
CA LEU A 202 6.10 -9.00 -6.41
C LEU A 202 5.31 -7.72 -6.19
N SER A 203 4.05 -7.74 -6.52
CA SER A 203 3.15 -6.69 -6.10
C SER A 203 1.74 -7.20 -5.88
N ILE A 204 1.12 -6.76 -4.81
CA ILE A 204 -0.31 -6.87 -4.57
C ILE A 204 -0.87 -5.46 -4.52
N LYS A 205 -1.88 -5.20 -5.31
CA LYS A 205 -2.57 -3.92 -5.36
C LYS A 205 -4.06 -4.09 -5.12
N ALA A 206 -4.61 -3.20 -4.33
CA ALA A 206 -6.04 -3.09 -4.09
C ALA A 206 -6.40 -1.60 -3.90
N SER A 207 -7.65 -1.26 -4.17
CA SER A 207 -8.21 0.04 -3.82
C SER A 207 -8.52 0.15 -2.32
N ASN A 208 -8.81 -0.98 -1.67
CA ASN A 208 -8.92 -1.07 -0.22
C ASN A 208 -7.54 -1.29 0.41
N THR A 209 -7.06 -0.28 1.14
CA THR A 209 -5.74 -0.29 1.77
C THR A 209 -5.61 -1.39 2.84
N GLY A 210 -6.67 -1.68 3.59
CA GLY A 210 -6.69 -2.74 4.60
C GLY A 210 -6.51 -4.13 3.98
N ILE A 211 -7.18 -4.43 2.85
CA ILE A 211 -7.00 -5.68 2.10
C ILE A 211 -5.58 -5.77 1.56
N MET A 212 -5.06 -4.68 0.97
CA MET A 212 -3.70 -4.63 0.44
C MET A 212 -2.66 -4.94 1.51
N ILE A 213 -2.73 -4.26 2.67
CA ILE A 213 -1.78 -4.43 3.77
C ILE A 213 -1.83 -5.86 4.31
N LYS A 214 -3.02 -6.40 4.57
CA LYS A 214 -3.18 -7.79 5.03
C LYS A 214 -2.62 -8.80 4.05
N SER A 215 -2.90 -8.61 2.75
CA SER A 215 -2.43 -9.53 1.70
C SER A 215 -0.91 -9.49 1.55
N VAL A 216 -0.28 -8.30 1.60
CA VAL A 216 1.19 -8.18 1.51
C VAL A 216 1.87 -8.81 2.74
N ARG A 217 1.36 -8.57 3.94
CA ARG A 217 1.89 -9.20 5.16
C ARG A 217 1.75 -10.72 5.12
N LEU A 218 0.61 -11.23 4.64
CA LEU A 218 0.39 -12.66 4.47
C LEU A 218 1.32 -13.27 3.41
N LEU A 219 1.53 -12.55 2.29
CA LEU A 219 2.47 -12.98 1.24
C LEU A 219 3.89 -13.16 1.80
N ILE A 220 4.37 -12.20 2.60
CA ILE A 220 5.68 -12.31 3.24
C ILE A 220 5.77 -13.54 4.14
N ALA A 221 4.77 -13.74 5.01
CA ALA A 221 4.75 -14.91 5.89
C ALA A 221 4.75 -16.23 5.09
N LYS A 222 4.04 -16.30 3.98
CA LYS A 222 4.03 -17.46 3.09
C LYS A 222 5.36 -17.67 2.37
N MET A 223 5.95 -16.60 1.86
CA MET A 223 7.29 -16.68 1.24
C MET A 223 8.34 -17.18 2.23
N GLU A 224 8.34 -16.66 3.45
CA GLU A 224 9.27 -17.09 4.51
C GLU A 224 9.08 -18.57 4.86
N GLN A 225 7.84 -19.05 4.97
CA GLN A 225 7.53 -20.47 5.20
C GLN A 225 8.07 -21.37 4.08
N GLU A 226 8.08 -20.92 2.84
CA GLU A 226 8.59 -21.66 1.68
C GLU A 226 10.03 -21.31 1.31
N GLY A 227 10.76 -20.58 2.17
CA GLY A 227 12.16 -20.21 1.98
C GLY A 227 12.41 -19.26 0.81
N MET A 228 11.53 -18.27 0.64
CA MET A 228 11.60 -17.23 -0.37
C MET A 228 11.64 -15.85 0.28
N ASN A 229 12.35 -14.89 -0.36
CA ASN A 229 12.49 -13.53 0.16
C ASN A 229 12.51 -12.48 -0.96
N TYR A 230 11.75 -12.69 -2.03
CA TYR A 230 11.71 -11.77 -3.17
C TYR A 230 11.30 -10.34 -2.79
N PRO A 231 11.80 -9.33 -3.53
CA PRO A 231 11.47 -7.93 -3.29
C PRO A 231 10.03 -7.58 -3.70
N LEU A 232 9.52 -6.51 -3.09
CA LEU A 232 8.13 -6.07 -3.21
C LEU A 232 8.03 -4.67 -3.82
N HIS A 233 7.11 -4.54 -4.79
CA HIS A 233 6.62 -3.28 -5.29
C HIS A 233 5.29 -2.92 -4.62
N LEU A 234 5.23 -1.77 -3.96
CA LEU A 234 4.03 -1.29 -3.29
C LEU A 234 3.30 -0.24 -4.12
N GLY A 235 1.98 -0.27 -4.06
CA GLY A 235 1.14 0.73 -4.69
C GLY A 235 -0.33 0.50 -4.40
N VAL A 236 -1.08 1.58 -4.24
CA VAL A 236 -2.54 1.57 -4.11
C VAL A 236 -3.15 1.83 -5.48
N THR A 237 -4.16 1.06 -5.88
CA THR A 237 -4.95 1.34 -7.09
C THR A 237 -6.07 2.31 -6.78
N GLU A 238 -6.40 3.18 -7.74
CA GLU A 238 -7.51 4.13 -7.59
C GLU A 238 -7.42 4.94 -6.29
N ALA A 239 -6.24 5.50 -6.04
CA ALA A 239 -6.02 6.26 -4.82
C ALA A 239 -6.86 7.56 -4.79
N GLY A 240 -7.17 8.11 -5.95
CA GLY A 240 -7.89 9.37 -6.08
C GLY A 240 -6.97 10.51 -6.54
N ASP A 241 -7.49 11.72 -6.47
CA ASP A 241 -6.76 12.92 -6.82
C ASP A 241 -6.39 13.76 -5.60
N GLY A 242 -5.58 14.79 -5.84
CA GLY A 242 -5.25 15.79 -4.83
C GLY A 242 -4.76 15.18 -3.52
N GLU A 243 -5.28 15.71 -2.43
CA GLU A 243 -4.89 15.33 -1.07
C GLU A 243 -5.37 13.94 -0.69
N ASP A 244 -6.59 13.56 -1.09
CA ASP A 244 -7.16 12.24 -0.79
C ASP A 244 -6.31 11.11 -1.36
N GLY A 245 -5.84 11.25 -2.61
CA GLY A 245 -4.95 10.29 -3.23
C GLY A 245 -3.61 10.15 -2.51
N ARG A 246 -3.07 11.27 -2.01
CA ARG A 246 -1.84 11.31 -1.21
C ARG A 246 -2.04 10.62 0.14
N ILE A 247 -3.12 10.93 0.85
CA ILE A 247 -3.45 10.33 2.15
C ILE A 247 -3.65 8.82 1.99
N LYS A 248 -4.45 8.39 1.02
CA LYS A 248 -4.72 6.97 0.77
C LYS A 248 -3.45 6.20 0.41
N SER A 249 -2.57 6.79 -0.39
CA SER A 249 -1.27 6.22 -0.72
C SER A 249 -0.36 6.15 0.51
N ALA A 250 -0.33 7.19 1.34
CA ALA A 250 0.43 7.21 2.58
C ALA A 250 -0.06 6.14 3.57
N VAL A 251 -1.37 5.95 3.71
CA VAL A 251 -1.94 4.89 4.55
C VAL A 251 -1.55 3.51 4.03
N GLY A 252 -1.74 3.22 2.74
CA GLY A 252 -1.46 1.90 2.19
C GLY A 252 0.04 1.59 2.09
N ILE A 253 0.79 2.43 1.40
CA ILE A 253 2.22 2.24 1.16
C ILE A 253 3.02 2.54 2.44
N GLY A 254 2.72 3.65 3.11
CA GLY A 254 3.46 4.08 4.30
C GLY A 254 3.36 3.09 5.47
N THR A 255 2.22 2.44 5.68
CA THR A 255 2.08 1.37 6.68
C THR A 255 3.05 0.22 6.41
N LEU A 256 3.12 -0.25 5.15
CA LEU A 256 4.02 -1.34 4.78
C LEU A 256 5.50 -0.92 4.84
N LEU A 257 5.83 0.30 4.39
CA LEU A 257 7.18 0.85 4.55
C LEU A 257 7.57 0.94 6.02
N ALA A 258 6.66 1.36 6.92
CA ALA A 258 6.91 1.42 8.35
C ALA A 258 7.13 0.04 8.99
N ASP A 259 6.54 -1.01 8.41
CA ASP A 259 6.84 -2.40 8.77
C ASP A 259 8.22 -2.88 8.23
N GLY A 260 8.95 -2.02 7.53
CA GLY A 260 10.19 -2.38 6.83
C GLY A 260 9.97 -3.10 5.49
N ILE A 261 8.76 -3.12 4.97
CA ILE A 261 8.35 -3.84 3.76
C ILE A 261 8.30 -2.89 2.57
N GLY A 262 8.97 -3.24 1.49
CA GLY A 262 8.92 -2.54 0.22
C GLY A 262 10.30 -2.16 -0.32
N ASP A 263 10.52 -2.51 -1.58
CA ASP A 263 11.79 -2.30 -2.29
C ASP A 263 11.60 -1.32 -3.46
N THR A 264 10.38 -1.16 -3.93
CA THR A 264 9.99 -0.12 -4.90
C THR A 264 8.54 0.29 -4.66
N ILE A 265 8.22 1.55 -4.96
CA ILE A 265 6.87 2.07 -4.80
C ILE A 265 6.40 2.84 -6.04
N ARG A 266 5.07 2.91 -6.20
CA ARG A 266 4.41 3.89 -7.04
C ARG A 266 3.22 4.50 -6.31
N VAL A 267 3.25 5.80 -6.11
CA VAL A 267 2.07 6.58 -5.77
C VAL A 267 1.28 6.78 -7.07
N SER A 268 -0.02 6.52 -7.07
CA SER A 268 -0.87 6.65 -8.25
C SER A 268 -1.90 7.75 -8.00
N LEU A 269 -1.72 8.88 -8.67
CA LEU A 269 -2.60 10.05 -8.58
C LEU A 269 -3.29 10.29 -9.92
N SER A 270 -4.40 11.04 -9.89
CA SER A 270 -5.08 11.54 -11.10
C SER A 270 -4.42 12.81 -11.67
N GLU A 271 -3.13 13.00 -11.38
CA GLU A 271 -2.30 14.13 -11.82
C GLU A 271 -1.34 13.68 -12.94
N ALA A 272 -0.52 14.61 -13.44
CA ALA A 272 0.54 14.25 -14.37
C ALA A 272 1.52 13.25 -13.72
N PRO A 273 1.96 12.21 -14.45
CA PRO A 273 2.79 11.14 -13.87
C PRO A 273 4.08 11.61 -13.20
N GLU A 274 4.68 12.67 -13.69
CA GLU A 274 5.86 13.28 -13.08
C GLU A 274 5.59 13.89 -11.70
N ALA A 275 4.36 14.32 -11.41
CA ALA A 275 3.95 14.84 -10.10
C ALA A 275 3.87 13.75 -9.01
N GLU A 276 3.76 12.47 -9.39
CA GLU A 276 3.78 11.34 -8.46
C GLU A 276 5.15 11.19 -7.76
N ILE A 277 6.25 11.57 -8.44
CA ILE A 277 7.61 11.29 -8.00
C ILE A 277 8.00 12.02 -6.70
N PRO A 278 7.84 13.36 -6.58
CA PRO A 278 8.16 14.05 -5.33
C PRO A 278 7.29 13.58 -4.16
N VAL A 279 6.04 13.21 -4.39
CA VAL A 279 5.15 12.65 -3.35
C VAL A 279 5.67 11.30 -2.87
N ALA A 280 6.04 10.42 -3.81
CA ALA A 280 6.62 9.12 -3.49
C ALA A 280 7.95 9.25 -2.73
N ARG A 281 8.83 10.16 -3.16
CA ARG A 281 10.12 10.44 -2.51
C ARG A 281 9.92 10.90 -1.07
N LYS A 282 9.05 11.90 -0.86
CA LYS A 282 8.71 12.39 0.48
C LYS A 282 8.21 11.28 1.40
N LEU A 283 7.37 10.38 0.89
CA LEU A 283 6.86 9.25 1.68
C LEU A 283 7.97 8.27 2.06
N VAL A 284 8.84 7.91 1.11
CA VAL A 284 9.98 7.02 1.36
C VAL A 284 10.91 7.64 2.39
N ASP A 285 11.35 8.87 2.17
CA ASP A 285 12.31 9.56 3.04
C ASP A 285 11.75 9.72 4.46
N TYR A 286 10.46 10.04 4.60
CA TYR A 286 9.80 10.17 5.91
C TYR A 286 9.88 8.88 6.74
N ILE A 287 9.83 7.73 6.09
CA ILE A 287 9.90 6.44 6.79
C ILE A 287 11.35 5.98 6.97
N THR A 288 12.17 6.03 5.91
CA THR A 288 13.55 5.50 5.94
C THR A 288 14.49 6.31 6.82
N ASN A 289 14.24 7.62 6.99
CA ASN A 289 14.99 8.47 7.93
C ASN A 289 14.82 8.06 9.40
N ARG A 290 13.93 7.11 9.70
CA ARG A 290 13.82 6.52 11.02
C ARG A 290 14.89 5.47 11.32
N GLU A 291 15.61 5.01 10.29
CA GLU A 291 16.67 4.04 10.48
C GLU A 291 17.76 4.58 11.42
N GLY A 292 18.17 3.76 12.39
CA GLY A 292 19.17 4.14 13.38
C GLY A 292 18.67 5.06 14.51
N HIS A 293 17.34 5.26 14.65
CA HIS A 293 16.79 5.99 15.80
C HIS A 293 17.12 5.31 17.14
N THR A 294 17.10 6.08 18.23
CA THR A 294 17.30 5.53 19.57
C THR A 294 16.35 4.37 19.84
N PRO A 295 16.85 3.17 20.24
CA PRO A 295 16.02 1.99 20.41
C PRO A 295 14.87 2.22 21.40
N ILE A 296 13.66 1.93 20.94
CA ILE A 296 12.44 2.02 21.76
C ILE A 296 12.23 0.65 22.41
N LYS A 297 12.29 0.62 23.75
CA LYS A 297 11.95 -0.58 24.53
C LYS A 297 10.44 -0.71 24.62
N GLY A 298 9.88 -1.66 23.88
CA GLY A 298 8.44 -1.91 23.87
C GLY A 298 8.13 -3.41 23.84
N LYS A 299 6.90 -3.75 24.21
CA LYS A 299 6.35 -5.10 24.08
C LYS A 299 4.95 -4.98 23.50
N THR A 300 4.63 -5.82 22.53
CA THR A 300 3.25 -5.99 22.07
C THR A 300 2.39 -6.54 23.20
N TYR A 301 1.11 -6.19 23.20
CA TYR A 301 0.19 -6.83 24.14
C TYR A 301 0.01 -8.34 23.81
N PRO A 302 -0.33 -9.18 24.80
CA PRO A 302 -0.56 -10.59 24.54
C PRO A 302 -1.60 -10.81 23.46
N HIS A 303 -1.37 -11.79 22.58
CA HIS A 303 -2.24 -12.13 21.45
C HIS A 303 -2.33 -11.08 20.34
N PHE A 304 -1.39 -10.12 20.27
CA PHE A 304 -1.29 -9.25 19.12
C PHE A 304 -0.91 -10.05 17.87
N ASP A 305 -1.80 -10.05 16.89
CA ASP A 305 -1.58 -10.67 15.59
C ASP A 305 -1.77 -9.61 14.49
N PHE A 306 -0.70 -9.22 13.83
CA PHE A 306 -0.73 -8.22 12.76
C PHE A 306 -1.41 -8.71 11.47
N LEU A 307 -1.59 -10.02 11.31
CA LEU A 307 -2.36 -10.61 10.21
C LEU A 307 -3.86 -10.58 10.49
N ARG A 308 -4.23 -10.56 11.77
CA ARG A 308 -5.62 -10.52 12.25
C ARG A 308 -5.81 -9.30 13.14
N MET A 309 -5.93 -8.13 12.50
CA MET A 309 -6.17 -6.89 13.20
C MET A 309 -7.58 -6.89 13.79
N GLU A 310 -7.73 -7.43 14.98
CA GLU A 310 -8.97 -7.39 15.74
C GLU A 310 -8.98 -6.17 16.65
N ARG A 311 -10.12 -5.50 16.71
CA ARG A 311 -10.31 -4.40 17.65
C ARG A 311 -10.23 -4.93 19.08
N ARG A 312 -9.36 -4.35 19.89
CA ARG A 312 -9.24 -4.68 21.32
C ARG A 312 -10.59 -4.51 22.03
N LYS A 313 -11.02 -5.50 22.76
CA LYS A 313 -12.21 -5.42 23.62
C LYS A 313 -11.98 -4.35 24.70
N SER A 314 -12.88 -3.40 24.80
CA SER A 314 -12.86 -2.35 25.81
C SER A 314 -14.22 -2.26 26.53
N LYS A 315 -14.23 -1.66 27.71
CA LYS A 315 -15.48 -1.36 28.41
C LYS A 315 -16.24 -0.27 27.67
N ILE A 316 -17.56 -0.33 27.67
CA ILE A 316 -18.43 0.72 27.14
C ILE A 316 -18.58 1.80 28.22
N ILE A 317 -18.29 3.06 27.84
CA ILE A 317 -18.49 4.25 28.66
C ILE A 317 -19.23 5.26 27.80
N GLY A 318 -20.53 5.44 28.04
CA GLY A 318 -21.39 6.24 27.17
C GLY A 318 -21.41 5.67 25.74
N ASN A 319 -21.05 6.47 24.74
CA ASN A 319 -20.94 6.05 23.33
C ASN A 319 -19.48 5.62 22.95
N ILE A 320 -18.56 5.49 23.91
CA ILE A 320 -17.16 5.14 23.68
C ILE A 320 -16.91 3.68 24.07
N GLY A 321 -16.12 2.96 23.28
CA GLY A 321 -15.67 1.60 23.59
C GLY A 321 -16.64 0.50 23.14
N GLY A 322 -16.29 -0.74 23.47
CA GLY A 322 -17.01 -1.93 23.00
C GLY A 322 -17.06 -2.01 21.48
N ASN A 323 -18.28 -2.18 20.96
CA ASN A 323 -18.55 -2.23 19.51
C ASN A 323 -18.96 -0.87 18.92
N ASN A 324 -18.99 0.19 19.74
CA ASN A 324 -19.31 1.51 19.23
C ASN A 324 -18.26 1.99 18.21
N VAL A 325 -18.69 2.77 17.22
CA VAL A 325 -17.76 3.45 16.30
C VAL A 325 -16.85 4.41 17.05
N PRO A 326 -15.65 4.73 16.55
CA PRO A 326 -14.83 5.77 17.14
C PRO A 326 -15.55 7.11 17.19
N VAL A 327 -15.43 7.81 18.30
CA VAL A 327 -15.99 9.15 18.47
C VAL A 327 -15.02 10.22 18.01
N THR A 328 -15.54 11.34 17.55
CA THR A 328 -14.76 12.53 17.16
C THR A 328 -14.78 13.55 18.27
N ILE A 329 -13.61 14.09 18.62
CA ILE A 329 -13.45 15.18 19.58
C ILE A 329 -12.79 16.34 18.84
N ALA A 330 -13.52 17.44 18.67
CA ALA A 330 -12.99 18.63 18.04
C ALA A 330 -12.45 19.61 19.09
N ASN A 331 -11.28 20.20 18.83
CA ASN A 331 -10.67 21.22 19.68
C ASN A 331 -11.22 22.59 19.31
N ALA A 332 -12.10 23.13 20.15
CA ALA A 332 -12.70 24.44 19.95
C ALA A 332 -11.81 25.63 20.38
N LEU A 333 -10.60 25.35 20.88
CA LEU A 333 -9.64 26.40 21.29
C LEU A 333 -8.75 26.86 20.13
N GLU A 334 -8.75 26.14 19.02
CA GLU A 334 -7.98 26.54 17.83
C GLU A 334 -8.59 27.76 17.15
N LYS A 335 -7.72 28.68 16.74
CA LYS A 335 -8.14 29.87 15.98
C LYS A 335 -8.73 29.43 14.64
N ASN A 336 -9.92 29.98 14.29
CA ASN A 336 -10.67 29.75 13.06
C ASN A 336 -11.65 28.55 13.06
N VAL A 337 -12.01 27.97 14.20
CA VAL A 337 -13.13 27.04 14.26
C VAL A 337 -14.43 27.84 14.31
N ASP A 338 -15.14 27.93 13.20
CA ASP A 338 -16.50 28.49 13.16
C ASP A 338 -17.51 27.44 13.65
N ILE A 339 -17.72 27.44 14.98
CA ILE A 339 -18.62 26.49 15.64
C ILE A 339 -20.09 26.76 15.25
N ILE A 340 -20.42 27.99 14.87
CA ILE A 340 -21.76 28.41 14.51
C ILE A 340 -22.08 28.03 13.06
N GLY A 341 -21.07 28.01 12.19
CA GLY A 341 -21.23 27.68 10.78
C GLY A 341 -21.31 26.17 10.48
N ILE A 342 -21.07 25.29 11.46
CA ILE A 342 -21.17 23.83 11.27
C ILE A 342 -22.64 23.43 11.24
N ILE A 343 -23.11 22.88 10.11
CA ILE A 343 -24.48 22.51 9.88
C ILE A 343 -24.64 21.00 9.67
N GLY A 344 -25.69 20.41 10.26
CA GLY A 344 -26.14 19.05 9.98
C GLY A 344 -25.23 17.94 10.55
N GLU A 345 -24.94 16.93 9.74
CA GLU A 345 -24.20 15.71 10.15
C GLU A 345 -22.71 15.91 10.44
N GLN A 346 -22.19 17.12 10.27
CA GLN A 346 -20.78 17.45 10.47
C GLN A 346 -20.40 17.78 11.91
N TYR A 347 -21.32 17.69 12.87
CA TYR A 347 -20.99 17.91 14.27
C TYR A 347 -20.11 16.80 14.83
N PRO A 348 -19.04 17.15 15.62
CA PRO A 348 -18.29 16.16 16.38
C PRO A 348 -19.17 15.57 17.51
N ASP A 349 -18.78 14.41 18.01
CA ASP A 349 -19.44 13.81 19.18
C ASP A 349 -19.17 14.65 20.45
N TYR A 350 -17.99 15.25 20.53
CA TYR A 350 -17.53 16.04 21.66
C TYR A 350 -16.80 17.32 21.21
N TRP A 351 -17.04 18.41 21.93
CA TRP A 351 -16.25 19.64 21.85
C TRP A 351 -15.28 19.74 23.05
N TYR A 352 -13.97 19.80 22.82
CA TYR A 352 -13.03 20.23 23.86
C TYR A 352 -12.97 21.76 23.86
N ILE A 353 -13.40 22.35 24.99
CA ILE A 353 -13.58 23.79 25.16
C ILE A 353 -12.69 24.39 26.25
N GLY A 354 -11.82 23.58 26.87
CA GLY A 354 -10.90 24.02 27.93
C GLY A 354 -11.63 24.67 29.09
N ASN A 355 -11.26 25.91 29.40
CA ASN A 355 -11.83 26.71 30.51
C ASN A 355 -13.01 27.58 30.10
N ASN A 356 -13.52 27.43 28.84
CA ASN A 356 -14.65 28.23 28.38
C ASN A 356 -15.98 27.79 29.00
N ASP A 357 -16.94 28.72 29.09
CA ASP A 357 -18.29 28.43 29.56
C ASP A 357 -19.03 27.48 28.61
N PRO A 358 -19.44 26.28 29.07
CA PRO A 358 -20.13 25.31 28.23
C PRO A 358 -21.43 25.82 27.61
N ASN A 359 -22.09 26.80 28.22
CA ASN A 359 -23.35 27.35 27.73
C ASN A 359 -23.20 28.20 26.45
N LYS A 360 -21.98 28.57 26.10
CA LYS A 360 -21.67 29.28 24.85
C LYS A 360 -21.54 28.36 23.64
N TYR A 361 -21.60 27.04 23.83
CA TYR A 361 -21.45 26.06 22.80
C TYR A 361 -22.75 25.31 22.52
N PRO A 362 -23.01 24.88 21.27
CA PRO A 362 -24.22 24.15 20.91
C PRO A 362 -24.43 22.89 21.75
N ASN A 363 -25.67 22.62 22.13
CA ASN A 363 -26.04 21.38 22.83
C ASN A 363 -26.09 20.12 21.93
N THR A 364 -25.79 20.29 20.65
CA THR A 364 -25.79 19.20 19.63
C THR A 364 -24.68 18.18 19.89
N ALA A 365 -23.60 18.56 20.55
CA ALA A 365 -22.52 17.66 20.95
C ALA A 365 -22.20 17.85 22.43
N ALA A 366 -21.60 16.83 23.05
CA ALA A 366 -21.13 16.92 24.42
C ALA A 366 -19.91 17.86 24.54
N ARG A 367 -19.70 18.45 25.71
CA ARG A 367 -18.59 19.37 25.98
C ARG A 367 -17.62 18.73 26.95
N ILE A 368 -16.35 18.90 26.67
CA ILE A 368 -15.25 18.50 27.52
C ILE A 368 -14.55 19.75 28.03
N VAL A 369 -14.48 19.91 29.34
CA VAL A 369 -13.83 21.05 30.01
C VAL A 369 -12.63 20.57 30.83
N ASP A 370 -11.70 21.48 31.12
CA ASP A 370 -10.61 21.16 32.01
C ASP A 370 -11.13 20.82 33.43
N ALA A 371 -10.50 19.85 34.10
CA ALA A 371 -10.97 19.36 35.39
C ALA A 371 -11.01 20.44 36.45
N ASP A 372 -10.16 21.47 36.36
CA ASP A 372 -10.05 22.57 37.32
C ASP A 372 -11.29 23.49 37.34
N VAL A 373 -12.01 23.57 36.20
CA VAL A 373 -13.20 24.40 36.04
C VAL A 373 -14.50 23.58 35.90
N TYR A 374 -14.39 22.27 36.04
CA TYR A 374 -15.54 21.40 35.84
C TYR A 374 -16.60 21.60 36.94
N VAL A 375 -17.82 21.87 36.46
CA VAL A 375 -19.05 21.88 37.28
C VAL A 375 -19.99 20.80 36.71
N PRO A 376 -20.53 19.89 37.54
CA PRO A 376 -21.45 18.86 37.08
C PRO A 376 -22.69 19.43 36.41
N GLN A 377 -22.87 19.11 35.14
CA GLN A 377 -24.07 19.42 34.34
C GLN A 377 -24.24 18.43 33.18
N PRO A 378 -25.45 18.34 32.59
CA PRO A 378 -25.69 17.40 31.51
C PRO A 378 -24.75 17.60 30.31
N ASN A 379 -24.25 16.51 29.74
CA ASN A 379 -23.39 16.49 28.58
C ASN A 379 -22.11 17.34 28.70
N VAL A 380 -21.61 17.55 29.94
CA VAL A 380 -20.30 18.16 30.20
C VAL A 380 -19.46 17.18 31.00
N TYR A 381 -18.22 17.00 30.57
CA TYR A 381 -17.29 16.00 31.13
C TYR A 381 -15.94 16.62 31.45
N PRO A 382 -15.31 16.20 32.55
CA PRO A 382 -13.98 16.70 32.92
C PRO A 382 -12.86 16.04 32.13
N LEU A 383 -11.86 16.84 31.71
CA LEU A 383 -10.59 16.41 31.18
C LEU A 383 -9.49 16.60 32.21
N PHE A 384 -8.78 15.52 32.50
CA PHE A 384 -7.64 15.52 33.38
C PHE A 384 -6.34 15.44 32.60
N THR A 385 -5.38 16.23 32.96
CA THR A 385 -4.00 16.15 32.49
C THR A 385 -3.12 15.62 33.61
N THR A 386 -1.83 15.43 33.38
CA THR A 386 -0.86 15.08 34.41
C THR A 386 -0.86 16.10 35.55
N LYS A 387 -1.13 17.40 35.26
CA LYS A 387 -1.17 18.48 36.26
C LYS A 387 -2.42 18.43 37.14
N SER A 388 -3.55 18.01 36.59
CA SER A 388 -4.84 17.93 37.33
C SER A 388 -5.20 16.52 37.81
N ALA A 389 -4.30 15.55 37.65
CA ALA A 389 -4.54 14.16 38.02
C ALA A 389 -4.95 13.96 39.50
N GLY A 390 -4.44 14.81 40.38
CA GLY A 390 -4.81 14.82 41.81
C GLY A 390 -6.30 15.09 42.07
N LEU A 391 -7.02 15.68 41.13
CA LEU A 391 -8.46 15.98 41.27
C LEU A 391 -9.35 14.76 40.90
N ILE A 392 -8.79 13.70 40.31
CA ILE A 392 -9.57 12.52 39.87
C ILE A 392 -10.45 11.93 40.97
N PRO A 393 -9.98 11.76 42.23
CA PRO A 393 -10.80 11.17 43.30
C PRO A 393 -11.93 12.11 43.75
N SER A 394 -11.71 13.42 43.71
CA SER A 394 -12.67 14.42 44.24
C SER A 394 -13.80 14.75 43.28
N ILE A 395 -13.57 14.63 42.00
CA ILE A 395 -14.58 14.91 40.95
C ILE A 395 -15.47 13.71 40.72
N LYS A 396 -16.76 13.83 41.07
CA LYS A 396 -17.76 12.80 40.91
C LYS A 396 -18.41 12.91 39.51
N ALA A 397 -17.73 12.44 38.49
CA ALA A 397 -18.26 12.32 37.11
C ALA A 397 -18.29 10.85 36.68
N LYS A 398 -19.37 10.43 35.99
CA LYS A 398 -19.49 9.07 35.42
C LYS A 398 -18.47 8.79 34.32
N THR A 399 -18.20 9.80 33.49
CA THR A 399 -17.21 9.76 32.41
C THR A 399 -16.14 10.79 32.70
N LYS A 400 -14.89 10.38 32.57
CA LYS A 400 -13.71 11.22 32.79
C LYS A 400 -12.77 11.01 31.61
N PHE A 401 -12.27 12.09 31.03
CA PHE A 401 -11.26 12.07 29.98
C PHE A 401 -9.87 12.28 30.59
N LEU A 402 -8.89 11.55 30.07
CA LEU A 402 -7.49 11.66 30.51
C LEU A 402 -6.64 11.98 29.28
N LEU A 403 -5.94 13.10 29.32
CA LEU A 403 -5.00 13.52 28.28
C LEU A 403 -3.57 13.30 28.79
N PHE A 404 -2.85 12.44 28.09
CA PHE A 404 -1.42 12.21 28.32
C PHE A 404 -0.64 12.94 27.22
N SER A 405 0.18 13.90 27.61
CA SER A 405 1.15 14.53 26.73
C SER A 405 2.48 13.81 26.89
N TYR A 406 3.00 13.27 25.80
CA TYR A 406 4.36 12.76 25.77
C TYR A 406 5.28 13.91 25.34
N PRO A 407 6.47 14.07 25.99
CA PRO A 407 7.47 14.97 25.44
C PRO A 407 7.78 14.54 24.00
N GLN A 408 7.96 15.51 23.12
CA GLN A 408 8.48 15.20 21.78
C GLN A 408 9.79 14.46 21.99
N LEU A 409 9.87 13.28 21.39
CA LEU A 409 11.14 12.58 21.24
C LEU A 409 11.85 13.31 20.12
N ASP A 410 12.87 14.13 20.50
CA ASP A 410 13.79 14.75 19.55
C ASP A 410 14.65 13.70 18.85
#